data_ad53166804e194ac5a78af270965c367
#
_entry.id   ad53166804e194ac5a78af270965c367
#
_cell.length_a   1.000
_cell.length_b   1.000
_cell.length_c   1.000
_cell.angle_alpha   90.00
_cell.angle_beta   90.00
_cell.angle_gamma   90.00
#
_symmetry.space_group_name_H-M   'P 1'
#
loop_
_entity.id
_entity.type
_entity.pdbx_description
1 polymer ?
#
loop_
_entity_poly.entity_id
_entity_poly.type
_entity_poly.pdbx_seq_one_letter_code
_entity_poly.pdbx_strand_id
1 'polypeptide(L)'
;MLHIYDVVLEVIASLRGPLAQIERRDRDLGRQLRRASASVALNLGEGMYSRGQLRTARYHTALGSMRESTSCLEVARAFGYLGELDAELLAKLNHVTGTLVRLVDGPR
;
A
#
# COMPACT_ATOMS: atom_id res chain seq x y z
N MET A 1 -7.89 -13.80 -11.78
CA MET A 1 -6.94 -13.17 -10.85
C MET A 1 -7.10 -11.66 -10.89
N LEU A 2 -6.95 -11.02 -9.75
CA LEU A 2 -7.08 -9.57 -9.70
C LEU A 2 -5.82 -8.90 -10.25
N HIS A 3 -6.01 -8.13 -11.31
CA HIS A 3 -4.94 -7.33 -11.89
C HIS A 3 -4.31 -6.38 -10.85
N ILE A 4 -5.12 -5.91 -9.90
CA ILE A 4 -4.65 -4.97 -8.87
C ILE A 4 -3.54 -5.58 -8.00
N TYR A 5 -3.53 -6.89 -7.83
CA TYR A 5 -2.45 -7.54 -7.08
C TYR A 5 -1.10 -7.26 -7.74
N ASP A 6 -1.04 -7.36 -9.07
CA ASP A 6 0.20 -7.07 -9.80
C ASP A 6 0.61 -5.61 -9.65
N VAL A 7 -0.36 -4.70 -9.64
CA VAL A 7 -0.07 -3.27 -9.43
C VAL A 7 0.51 -3.04 -8.04
N VAL A 8 -0.03 -3.73 -7.02
CA VAL A 8 0.52 -3.63 -5.66
C VAL A 8 1.97 -4.10 -5.62
N LEU A 9 2.30 -5.18 -6.31
CA LEU A 9 3.69 -5.64 -6.36
C LEU A 9 4.59 -4.60 -7.06
N GLU A 10 4.09 -3.94 -8.09
CA GLU A 10 4.82 -2.85 -8.74
C GLU A 10 5.04 -1.67 -7.79
N VAL A 11 4.02 -1.34 -6.98
CA VAL A 11 4.15 -0.29 -5.97
C VAL A 11 5.26 -0.64 -5.00
N ILE A 12 5.26 -1.88 -4.48
CA ILE A 12 6.28 -2.33 -3.53
C ILE A 12 7.68 -2.22 -4.15
N ALA A 13 7.82 -2.66 -5.40
CA ALA A 13 9.09 -2.55 -6.10
C ALA A 13 9.52 -1.08 -6.24
N SER A 14 8.57 -0.19 -6.54
CA SER A 14 8.85 1.25 -6.68
C SER A 14 9.16 1.91 -5.34
N LEU A 15 8.77 1.31 -4.22
CA LEU A 15 9.05 1.86 -2.90
C LEU A 15 10.47 1.57 -2.42
N ARG A 16 11.24 0.73 -3.12
CA ARG A 16 12.59 0.37 -2.65
C ARG A 16 13.50 1.59 -2.46
N GLY A 17 13.46 2.53 -3.40
CA GLY A 17 14.25 3.75 -3.30
C GLY A 17 13.80 4.64 -2.14
N PRO A 18 12.53 5.05 -2.11
CA PRO A 18 12.02 5.85 -1.00
C PRO A 18 12.22 5.18 0.35
N LEU A 19 12.00 3.87 0.44
CA LEU A 19 12.17 3.13 1.68
C LEU A 19 13.63 3.21 2.18
N ALA A 20 14.60 3.04 1.28
CA ALA A 20 16.01 3.13 1.64
C ALA A 20 16.35 4.53 2.16
N GLN A 21 15.79 5.57 1.54
CA GLN A 21 16.01 6.95 1.99
C GLN A 21 15.44 7.18 3.38
N ILE A 22 14.25 6.67 3.64
CA ILE A 22 13.61 6.78 4.95
C ILE A 22 14.44 6.05 5.99
N GLU A 23 14.84 4.81 5.71
CA GLU A 23 15.56 3.97 6.67
C GLU A 23 16.89 4.59 7.10
N ARG A 24 17.54 5.35 6.22
CA ARG A 24 18.78 6.03 6.58
C ARG A 24 18.58 7.12 7.63
N ARG A 25 17.39 7.69 7.72
CA ARG A 25 17.07 8.80 8.61
C ARG A 25 16.21 8.37 9.79
N ASP A 26 15.37 7.34 9.60
CA ASP A 26 14.39 6.94 10.58
C ASP A 26 14.06 5.47 10.37
N ARG A 27 14.70 4.62 11.16
CA ARG A 27 14.53 3.16 11.01
C ARG A 27 13.12 2.71 11.36
N ASP A 28 12.51 3.35 12.36
CA ASP A 28 11.17 2.97 12.80
C ASP A 28 10.13 3.29 11.74
N LEU A 29 10.21 4.47 11.15
CA LEU A 29 9.27 4.83 10.09
C LEU A 29 9.46 3.94 8.86
N GLY A 30 10.70 3.64 8.52
CA GLY A 30 11.00 2.73 7.41
C GLY A 30 10.43 1.34 7.65
N ARG A 31 10.58 0.82 8.88
CA ARG A 31 10.02 -0.49 9.24
C ARG A 31 8.51 -0.47 9.13
N GLN A 32 7.87 0.61 9.60
CA GLN A 32 6.43 0.76 9.54
C GLN A 32 5.92 0.76 8.09
N LEU A 33 6.59 1.48 7.20
CA LEU A 33 6.23 1.49 5.78
C LEU A 33 6.41 0.10 5.16
N ARG A 34 7.51 -0.57 5.47
CA ARG A 34 7.78 -1.92 4.96
C ARG A 34 6.67 -2.89 5.37
N ARG A 35 6.29 -2.86 6.64
CA ARG A 35 5.25 -3.75 7.16
C ARG A 35 3.89 -3.42 6.56
N ALA A 36 3.56 -2.14 6.47
CA ALA A 36 2.27 -1.72 5.91
C ALA A 36 2.15 -2.11 4.44
N SER A 37 3.17 -1.83 3.64
CA SER A 37 3.11 -2.15 2.21
C SER A 37 3.07 -3.65 1.97
N ALA A 38 3.83 -4.43 2.74
CA ALA A 38 3.76 -5.89 2.64
C ALA A 38 2.36 -6.40 3.00
N SER A 39 1.74 -5.82 4.03
CA SER A 39 0.40 -6.19 4.47
C SER A 39 -0.64 -5.97 3.37
N VAL A 40 -0.49 -4.93 2.55
CA VAL A 40 -1.40 -4.70 1.41
C VAL A 40 -1.39 -5.93 0.49
N ALA A 41 -0.21 -6.33 0.07
CA ALA A 41 -0.07 -7.46 -0.86
C ALA A 41 -0.54 -8.78 -0.25
N LEU A 42 -0.15 -9.04 0.99
CA LEU A 42 -0.47 -10.30 1.64
C LEU A 42 -1.97 -10.46 1.88
N ASN A 43 -2.63 -9.40 2.34
CA ASN A 43 -4.08 -9.46 2.57
C ASN A 43 -4.87 -9.49 1.27
N LEU A 44 -4.43 -8.76 0.26
CA LEU A 44 -5.07 -8.81 -1.04
C LEU A 44 -4.94 -10.21 -1.65
N GLY A 45 -3.74 -10.80 -1.57
CA GLY A 45 -3.51 -12.16 -2.05
C GLY A 45 -4.39 -13.18 -1.33
N GLU A 46 -4.47 -13.09 0.00
CA GLU A 46 -5.34 -13.99 0.77
C GLU A 46 -6.81 -13.78 0.41
N GLY A 47 -7.22 -12.53 0.23
CA GLY A 47 -8.60 -12.22 -0.13
C GLY A 47 -9.01 -12.84 -1.47
N MET A 48 -8.07 -12.92 -2.42
CA MET A 48 -8.33 -13.53 -3.74
C MET A 48 -8.74 -14.99 -3.62
N TYR A 49 -8.25 -15.69 -2.60
CA TYR A 49 -8.53 -17.10 -2.37
C TYR A 49 -9.59 -17.34 -1.29
N SER A 50 -10.16 -16.27 -0.73
CA SER A 50 -11.21 -16.33 0.27
C SER A 50 -12.57 -16.09 -0.35
N ARG A 51 -13.64 -16.29 0.42
CA ARG A 51 -15.01 -16.09 -0.06
C ARG A 51 -15.82 -15.31 0.97
N GLY A 52 -16.85 -14.62 0.48
CA GLY A 52 -17.85 -13.96 1.31
C GLY A 52 -17.23 -12.94 2.27
N GLN A 53 -17.62 -13.01 3.53
CA GLN A 53 -17.18 -12.06 4.53
C GLN A 53 -15.68 -12.14 4.82
N LEU A 54 -15.09 -13.33 4.68
CA LEU A 54 -13.64 -13.47 4.85
C LEU A 54 -12.89 -12.67 3.77
N ARG A 55 -13.37 -12.73 2.54
CA ARG A 55 -12.78 -11.96 1.46
C ARG A 55 -12.87 -10.46 1.74
N THR A 56 -14.06 -10.00 2.13
CA THR A 56 -14.28 -8.59 2.43
C THR A 56 -13.39 -8.13 3.57
N ALA A 57 -13.25 -8.95 4.62
CA ALA A 57 -12.39 -8.63 5.76
C ALA A 57 -10.93 -8.48 5.32
N ARG A 58 -10.44 -9.35 4.44
CA ARG A 58 -9.08 -9.27 3.93
C ARG A 58 -8.87 -8.00 3.11
N TYR A 59 -9.82 -7.66 2.27
CA TYR A 59 -9.73 -6.43 1.47
C TYR A 59 -9.81 -5.19 2.34
N HIS A 60 -10.59 -5.23 3.41
CA HIS A 60 -10.65 -4.15 4.38
C HIS A 60 -9.29 -3.92 5.04
N THR A 61 -8.65 -5.02 5.46
CA THR A 61 -7.32 -4.93 6.06
C THR A 61 -6.31 -4.39 5.05
N ALA A 62 -6.37 -4.85 3.80
CA ALA A 62 -5.49 -4.34 2.75
C ALA A 62 -5.66 -2.84 2.54
N LEU A 63 -6.91 -2.35 2.55
CA LEU A 63 -7.19 -0.93 2.40
C LEU A 63 -6.59 -0.12 3.56
N GLY A 64 -6.78 -0.59 4.79
CA GLY A 64 -6.19 0.07 5.95
C GLY A 64 -4.67 0.14 5.86
N SER A 65 -4.05 -0.96 5.44
CA SER A 65 -2.60 -1.02 5.26
C SER A 65 -2.13 -0.10 4.13
N MET A 66 -2.94 0.05 3.07
CA MET A 66 -2.61 0.95 1.98
C MET A 66 -2.61 2.41 2.47
N ARG A 67 -3.62 2.78 3.25
CA ARG A 67 -3.70 4.12 3.82
C ARG A 67 -2.54 4.39 4.78
N GLU A 68 -2.17 3.39 5.56
CA GLU A 68 -1.00 3.50 6.44
C GLU A 68 0.28 3.71 5.64
N SER A 69 0.45 2.99 4.53
CA SER A 69 1.61 3.14 3.65
C SER A 69 1.69 4.57 3.10
N THR A 70 0.56 5.10 2.63
CA THR A 70 0.50 6.47 2.13
C THR A 70 0.84 7.47 3.23
N SER A 71 0.31 7.25 4.43
CA SER A 71 0.60 8.13 5.56
C SER A 71 2.09 8.12 5.93
N CYS A 72 2.72 6.95 5.89
CA CYS A 72 4.17 6.85 6.14
C CYS A 72 4.96 7.71 5.15
N LEU A 73 4.57 7.68 3.88
CA LEU A 73 5.24 8.50 2.86
C LEU A 73 5.00 9.98 3.10
N GLU A 74 3.79 10.37 3.47
CA GLU A 74 3.46 11.75 3.78
C GLU A 74 4.23 12.26 4.99
N VAL A 75 4.31 11.45 6.04
CA VAL A 75 5.08 11.79 7.24
C VAL A 75 6.56 11.92 6.90
N ALA A 76 7.09 11.01 6.10
CA ALA A 76 8.49 11.06 5.68
C ALA A 76 8.79 12.34 4.92
N ARG A 77 7.88 12.78 4.05
CA ARG A 77 8.05 14.04 3.35
C ARG A 77 8.01 15.23 4.30
N ALA A 78 7.08 15.21 5.25
CA ALA A 78 6.95 16.29 6.23
C ALA A 78 8.21 16.43 7.08
N PHE A 79 8.86 15.31 7.43
CA PHE A 79 10.12 15.33 8.14
C PHE A 79 11.33 15.68 7.24
N GLY A 80 11.12 15.76 5.94
CA GLY A 80 12.21 16.05 5.02
C GLY A 80 13.07 14.84 4.65
N TYR A 81 12.60 13.63 4.93
CA TYR A 81 13.33 12.41 4.57
C TYR A 81 13.23 12.10 3.09
N LEU A 82 12.15 12.56 2.47
CA LEU A 82 11.87 12.38 1.04
C LEU A 82 11.54 13.71 0.40
N GLY A 83 11.90 13.87 -0.88
CA GLY A 83 11.37 14.94 -1.70
C GLY A 83 10.01 14.56 -2.29
N GLU A 84 9.66 15.16 -3.41
CA GLU A 84 8.42 14.82 -4.10
C GLU A 84 8.47 13.37 -4.58
N LEU A 85 7.33 12.70 -4.47
CA LEU A 85 7.21 11.34 -5.00
C LEU A 85 7.08 11.39 -6.51
N ASP A 86 7.60 10.34 -7.15
CA ASP A 86 7.46 10.16 -8.58
C ASP A 86 5.98 10.14 -8.96
N ALA A 87 5.62 10.84 -10.04
CA ALA A 87 4.24 10.97 -10.48
C ALA A 87 3.61 9.60 -10.81
N GLU A 88 4.41 8.69 -11.38
CA GLU A 88 3.94 7.36 -11.70
C GLU A 88 3.61 6.56 -10.44
N LEU A 89 4.46 6.68 -9.42
CA LEU A 89 4.19 6.04 -8.13
C LEU A 89 2.93 6.61 -7.49
N LEU A 90 2.77 7.94 -7.48
CA LEU A 90 1.55 8.56 -6.96
C LEU A 90 0.30 8.04 -7.66
N ALA A 91 0.36 7.94 -9.00
CA ALA A 91 -0.78 7.43 -9.76
C ALA A 91 -1.12 6.00 -9.37
N LYS A 92 -0.11 5.15 -9.17
CA LYS A 92 -0.33 3.77 -8.75
C LYS A 92 -0.90 3.68 -7.34
N LEU A 93 -0.41 4.49 -6.41
CA LEU A 93 -0.93 4.53 -5.04
C LEU A 93 -2.42 4.91 -5.05
N ASN A 94 -2.79 5.92 -5.83
CA ASN A 94 -4.18 6.34 -5.93
C ASN A 94 -5.04 5.26 -6.59
N HIS A 95 -4.52 4.62 -7.62
CA HIS A 95 -5.24 3.55 -8.31
C HIS A 95 -5.51 2.37 -7.37
N VAL A 96 -4.51 1.95 -6.60
CA VAL A 96 -4.67 0.85 -5.65
C VAL A 96 -5.71 1.21 -4.59
N THR A 97 -5.60 2.41 -4.01
CA THR A 97 -6.55 2.84 -2.98
C THR A 97 -7.97 2.87 -3.52
N GLY A 98 -8.17 3.45 -4.70
CA GLY A 98 -9.51 3.51 -5.30
C GLY A 98 -10.08 2.14 -5.60
N THR A 99 -9.25 1.22 -6.08
CA THR A 99 -9.69 -0.14 -6.36
C THR A 99 -10.07 -0.87 -5.06
N LEU A 100 -9.26 -0.73 -4.01
CA LEU A 100 -9.56 -1.37 -2.72
C LEU A 100 -10.85 -0.83 -2.12
N VAL A 101 -11.08 0.48 -2.23
CA VAL A 101 -12.36 1.06 -1.77
C VAL A 101 -13.53 0.39 -2.49
N ARG A 102 -13.45 0.23 -3.81
CA ARG A 102 -14.51 -0.42 -4.57
C ARG A 102 -14.68 -1.89 -4.18
N LEU A 103 -13.58 -2.59 -3.93
CA LEU A 103 -13.65 -4.01 -3.53
C LEU A 103 -14.28 -4.17 -2.15
N VAL A 104 -14.00 -3.25 -1.23
CA VAL A 104 -14.57 -3.29 0.12
C VAL A 104 -16.06 -2.94 0.09
N ASP A 105 -16.43 -1.88 -0.63
CA ASP A 105 -17.83 -1.47 -0.73
C ASP A 105 -18.64 -2.45 -1.56
N GLY A 106 -17.98 -3.06 -2.54
CA GLY A 106 -18.60 -4.05 -3.39
C GLY A 106 -19.66 -3.48 -4.33
N PRO A 107 -20.14 -4.29 -5.25
CA PRO A 107 -21.30 -3.88 -6.07
C PRO A 107 -22.54 -3.92 -5.19
N ARG A 108 -23.43 -2.97 -5.41
CA ARG A 108 -24.66 -2.84 -4.65
C ARG A 108 -25.86 -3.22 -5.48
#